data_a22db093cc65b17fd415bd54e93f967c
#
_entry.id   a22db093cc65b17fd415bd54e93f967c
#
_cell.length_a   1.000
_cell.length_b   1.000
_cell.length_c   1.000
_cell.angle_alpha   90.00
_cell.angle_beta   90.00
_cell.angle_gamma   90.00
#
_symmetry.space_group_name_H-M   'P 1'
#
loop_
_entity.id
_entity.type
_entity.pdbx_description
1 polymer ?
#
loop_
_entity_poly.entity_id
_entity_poly.type
_entity_poly.pdbx_seq_one_letter_code
_entity_poly.pdbx_strand_id
1 'polypeptide(L)'
;MLEDTLLAVAKAKKSLQTYVVSSDPDILKFAERFGVGSIEEESDAGVNVAVEGAISRLEDYDGWLVLPADLPLISPNDIKTVFTLHRLGSSIIVSPSEDYSGTNLLLMTRRRRIPLHYDDDSFNKHVREATASGARAAVYYSENVAFDIDHSGDVHRYFRFGRRNSTMNFLERTLKRTRSLEAKGRERDASRAGTEH
;
A
#
# COMPACT_ATOMS: atom_id res chain seq x y z
N MET A 1 3.70 -5.10 -5.87
CA MET A 1 2.99 -4.64 -4.66
C MET A 1 1.58 -4.20 -5.00
N LEU A 2 1.35 -3.16 -5.81
CA LEU A 2 -0.01 -2.72 -6.19
C LEU A 2 -0.92 -3.89 -6.64
N GLU A 3 -0.43 -4.81 -7.49
CA GLU A 3 -1.19 -5.99 -7.92
C GLU A 3 -1.68 -6.84 -6.75
N ASP A 4 -0.82 -7.09 -5.76
CA ASP A 4 -1.17 -7.93 -4.61
C ASP A 4 -2.23 -7.25 -3.75
N THR A 5 -2.12 -5.93 -3.55
CA THR A 5 -3.11 -5.11 -2.85
C THR A 5 -4.46 -5.13 -3.58
N LEU A 6 -4.48 -4.89 -4.90
CA LEU A 6 -5.70 -4.92 -5.70
C LEU A 6 -6.38 -6.31 -5.68
N LEU A 7 -5.60 -7.39 -5.77
CA LEU A 7 -6.13 -8.75 -5.66
C LEU A 7 -6.69 -9.05 -4.28
N ALA A 8 -6.09 -8.54 -3.21
CA ALA A 8 -6.61 -8.70 -1.85
C ALA A 8 -7.96 -7.98 -1.68
N VAL A 9 -8.07 -6.75 -2.17
CA VAL A 9 -9.32 -5.95 -2.16
C VAL A 9 -10.42 -6.66 -2.96
N ALA A 10 -10.14 -7.08 -4.19
CA ALA A 10 -11.10 -7.74 -5.06
C ALA A 10 -11.66 -9.05 -4.45
N LYS A 11 -10.80 -9.81 -3.76
CA LYS A 11 -11.21 -11.05 -3.07
C LYS A 11 -11.96 -10.81 -1.76
N ALA A 12 -11.76 -9.64 -1.14
CA ALA A 12 -12.39 -9.35 0.15
C ALA A 12 -13.89 -9.07 0.02
N LYS A 13 -14.28 -8.22 -0.92
CA LYS A 13 -15.67 -7.80 -1.10
C LYS A 13 -15.92 -7.27 -2.51
N LYS A 14 -16.69 -8.01 -3.29
CA LYS A 14 -17.02 -7.66 -4.70
C LYS A 14 -17.80 -6.34 -4.87
N SER A 15 -18.44 -5.83 -3.82
CA SER A 15 -19.22 -4.60 -3.87
C SER A 15 -18.40 -3.33 -3.53
N LEU A 16 -17.11 -3.45 -3.29
CA LEU A 16 -16.25 -2.27 -3.10
C LEU A 16 -15.94 -1.64 -4.45
N GLN A 17 -16.25 -0.37 -4.57
CA GLN A 17 -15.70 0.43 -5.65
C GLN A 17 -14.26 0.78 -5.29
N THR A 18 -13.34 0.47 -6.17
CA THR A 18 -11.90 0.63 -5.92
C THR A 18 -11.34 1.59 -6.97
N TYR A 19 -10.52 2.52 -6.52
CA TYR A 19 -9.84 3.50 -7.37
C TYR A 19 -8.35 3.49 -7.05
N VAL A 20 -7.53 3.64 -8.09
CA VAL A 20 -6.10 3.91 -7.95
C VAL A 20 -5.86 5.38 -8.25
N VAL A 21 -5.14 6.03 -7.36
CA VAL A 21 -4.76 7.45 -7.47
C VAL A 21 -3.28 7.53 -7.79
N SER A 22 -2.92 8.20 -8.87
CA SER A 22 -1.51 8.36 -9.29
C SER A 22 -1.38 9.47 -10.32
N SER A 23 -0.22 10.13 -10.35
CA SER A 23 0.21 11.00 -11.44
C SER A 23 0.90 10.24 -12.59
N ASP A 24 1.22 8.95 -12.39
CA ASP A 24 1.87 8.10 -13.39
C ASP A 24 0.81 7.37 -14.25
N PRO A 25 0.71 7.70 -15.56
CA PRO A 25 -0.27 7.07 -16.44
C PRO A 25 -0.04 5.57 -16.65
N ASP A 26 1.19 5.07 -16.51
CA ASP A 26 1.46 3.64 -16.64
C ASP A 26 0.91 2.86 -15.43
N ILE A 27 0.94 3.46 -14.24
CA ILE A 27 0.31 2.90 -13.03
C ILE A 27 -1.21 2.86 -13.20
N LEU A 28 -1.82 3.94 -13.69
CA LEU A 28 -3.26 4.01 -13.92
C LEU A 28 -3.71 2.98 -14.96
N LYS A 29 -3.01 2.90 -16.10
CA LYS A 29 -3.25 1.89 -17.12
C LYS A 29 -3.05 0.46 -16.63
N PHE A 30 -2.07 0.24 -15.74
CA PHE A 30 -1.90 -1.06 -15.10
C PHE A 30 -3.11 -1.42 -14.24
N ALA A 31 -3.62 -0.46 -13.44
CA ALA A 31 -4.76 -0.65 -12.55
C ALA A 31 -6.05 -1.01 -13.30
N GLU A 32 -6.30 -0.40 -14.47
CA GLU A 32 -7.47 -0.68 -15.32
C GLU A 32 -7.61 -2.17 -15.66
N ARG A 33 -6.51 -2.91 -15.75
CA ARG A 33 -6.51 -4.36 -16.02
C ARG A 33 -7.18 -5.19 -14.92
N PHE A 34 -7.37 -4.59 -13.74
CA PHE A 34 -8.05 -5.20 -12.59
C PHE A 34 -9.51 -4.75 -12.47
N GLY A 35 -10.02 -3.96 -13.44
CA GLY A 35 -11.39 -3.46 -13.44
C GLY A 35 -11.65 -2.43 -12.34
N VAL A 36 -10.63 -1.73 -11.87
CA VAL A 36 -10.73 -0.64 -10.89
C VAL A 36 -10.75 0.71 -11.61
N GLY A 37 -11.32 1.73 -10.95
CA GLY A 37 -11.30 3.10 -11.46
C GLY A 37 -9.92 3.75 -11.31
N SER A 38 -9.68 4.77 -12.12
CA SER A 38 -8.45 5.56 -12.10
C SER A 38 -8.76 7.00 -11.74
N ILE A 39 -7.97 7.59 -10.86
CA ILE A 39 -8.01 9.02 -10.54
C ILE A 39 -6.62 9.58 -10.79
N GLU A 40 -6.52 10.39 -11.85
CA GLU A 40 -5.27 11.05 -12.21
C GLU A 40 -5.06 12.29 -11.34
N GLU A 41 -3.85 12.42 -10.81
CA GLU A 41 -3.34 13.62 -10.15
C GLU A 41 -2.60 14.49 -11.16
N GLU A 42 -2.71 15.81 -11.05
CA GLU A 42 -1.99 16.74 -11.92
C GLU A 42 -0.47 16.68 -11.70
N SER A 43 -0.05 16.35 -10.47
CA SER A 43 1.36 16.23 -10.07
C SER A 43 1.47 15.41 -8.79
N ASP A 44 2.63 14.83 -8.53
CA ASP A 44 2.95 14.22 -7.24
C ASP A 44 3.17 15.32 -6.19
N ALA A 45 2.07 15.72 -5.53
CA ALA A 45 2.06 16.71 -4.48
C ALA A 45 2.00 16.08 -3.07
N GLY A 46 2.23 14.77 -3.00
CA GLY A 46 2.23 13.98 -1.77
C GLY A 46 0.88 13.37 -1.41
N VAL A 47 0.94 12.36 -0.54
CA VAL A 47 -0.19 11.47 -0.22
C VAL A 47 -1.41 12.23 0.31
N ASN A 48 -1.22 13.25 1.14
CA ASN A 48 -2.33 14.04 1.70
C ASN A 48 -3.14 14.70 0.58
N VAL A 49 -2.48 15.32 -0.40
CA VAL A 49 -3.14 16.01 -1.52
C VAL A 49 -3.82 15.00 -2.44
N ALA A 50 -3.16 13.89 -2.73
CA ALA A 50 -3.69 12.80 -3.54
C ALA A 50 -4.99 12.23 -2.97
N VAL A 51 -4.98 11.85 -1.69
CA VAL A 51 -6.14 11.26 -1.02
C VAL A 51 -7.26 12.28 -0.86
N GLU A 52 -6.95 13.53 -0.51
CA GLU A 52 -7.93 14.60 -0.38
C GLU A 52 -8.62 14.88 -1.72
N GLY A 53 -7.86 14.98 -2.81
CA GLY A 53 -8.38 15.17 -4.15
C GLY A 53 -9.25 14.00 -4.62
N ALA A 54 -8.87 12.77 -4.28
CA ALA A 54 -9.67 11.58 -4.57
C ALA A 54 -10.98 11.58 -3.79
N ILE A 55 -10.95 11.84 -2.49
CA ILE A 55 -12.14 11.92 -1.64
C ILE A 55 -13.12 12.95 -2.16
N SER A 56 -12.64 14.12 -2.58
CA SER A 56 -13.49 15.19 -3.13
C SER A 56 -14.22 14.78 -4.40
N ARG A 57 -13.63 13.89 -5.20
CA ARG A 57 -14.28 13.32 -6.40
C ARG A 57 -15.22 12.15 -6.08
N LEU A 58 -15.18 11.63 -4.85
CA LEU A 58 -15.89 10.44 -4.39
C LEU A 58 -16.83 10.76 -3.21
N GLU A 59 -17.36 11.98 -3.13
CA GLU A 59 -18.20 12.42 -2.02
C GLU A 59 -19.58 11.72 -1.94
N ASP A 60 -20.01 11.10 -3.02
CA ASP A 60 -21.27 10.33 -3.05
C ASP A 60 -21.20 9.01 -2.28
N TYR A 61 -20.02 8.57 -1.90
CA TYR A 61 -19.84 7.35 -1.10
C TYR A 61 -20.03 7.61 0.40
N ASP A 62 -20.48 6.57 1.12
CA ASP A 62 -20.70 6.64 2.57
C ASP A 62 -19.41 6.68 3.41
N GLY A 63 -18.28 6.32 2.80
CA GLY A 63 -16.97 6.33 3.45
C GLY A 63 -15.88 5.81 2.54
N TRP A 64 -14.65 5.91 3.00
CA TRP A 64 -13.45 5.58 2.23
C TRP A 64 -12.52 4.70 3.04
N LEU A 65 -11.94 3.72 2.38
CA LEU A 65 -10.82 2.92 2.87
C LEU A 65 -9.58 3.30 2.06
N VAL A 66 -8.64 3.96 2.69
CA VAL A 66 -7.34 4.33 2.09
C VAL A 66 -6.32 3.26 2.41
N LEU A 67 -5.62 2.80 1.37
CA LEU A 67 -4.56 1.80 1.44
C LEU A 67 -3.36 2.27 0.62
N PRO A 68 -2.15 2.31 1.18
CA PRO A 68 -0.92 2.41 0.40
C PRO A 68 -0.77 1.23 -0.56
N ALA A 69 -0.02 1.43 -1.65
CA ALA A 69 0.17 0.41 -2.69
C ALA A 69 1.31 -0.58 -2.38
N ASP A 70 2.08 -0.33 -1.36
CA ASP A 70 3.31 -1.03 -0.94
C ASP A 70 3.10 -2.07 0.16
N LEU A 71 1.88 -2.56 0.34
CA LEU A 71 1.48 -3.58 1.31
C LEU A 71 1.42 -4.98 0.67
N PRO A 72 2.53 -5.64 0.40
CA PRO A 72 2.54 -6.89 -0.36
C PRO A 72 1.97 -8.08 0.40
N LEU A 73 1.80 -7.95 1.71
CA LEU A 73 1.28 -9.01 2.58
C LEU A 73 -0.20 -8.85 2.92
N ILE A 74 -0.81 -7.71 2.60
CA ILE A 74 -2.23 -7.49 2.90
C ILE A 74 -3.09 -8.64 2.38
N SER A 75 -4.07 -9.06 3.15
CA SER A 75 -4.90 -10.20 2.81
C SER A 75 -6.39 -9.81 2.72
N PRO A 76 -7.22 -10.61 2.02
CA PRO A 76 -8.65 -10.42 2.02
C PRO A 76 -9.29 -10.46 3.42
N ASN A 77 -8.67 -11.19 4.36
CA ASN A 77 -9.17 -11.27 5.73
C ASN A 77 -8.94 -9.99 6.52
N ASP A 78 -7.82 -9.30 6.28
CA ASP A 78 -7.56 -7.99 6.91
C ASP A 78 -8.67 -7.01 6.53
N ILE A 79 -8.97 -6.90 5.24
CA ILE A 79 -10.03 -6.03 4.73
C ILE A 79 -11.41 -6.41 5.29
N LYS A 80 -11.75 -7.72 5.31
CA LYS A 80 -13.01 -8.20 5.90
C LYS A 80 -13.13 -7.87 7.38
N THR A 81 -12.03 -7.97 8.14
CA THR A 81 -11.99 -7.64 9.56
C THR A 81 -12.24 -6.15 9.77
N VAL A 82 -11.60 -5.28 9.00
CA VAL A 82 -11.83 -3.82 9.04
C VAL A 82 -13.31 -3.50 8.79
N PHE A 83 -13.93 -4.08 7.75
CA PHE A 83 -15.37 -3.90 7.51
C PHE A 83 -16.26 -4.52 8.58
N THR A 84 -15.79 -5.53 9.29
CA THR A 84 -16.53 -6.09 10.44
C THR A 84 -16.49 -5.13 11.62
N LEU A 85 -15.34 -4.54 11.93
CA LEU A 85 -15.21 -3.49 12.95
C LEU A 85 -16.09 -2.28 12.62
N HIS A 86 -16.14 -1.89 11.34
CA HIS A 86 -17.04 -0.82 10.90
C HIS A 86 -18.51 -1.18 11.14
N ARG A 87 -18.96 -2.39 10.78
CA ARG A 87 -20.34 -2.83 11.03
C ARG A 87 -20.68 -2.92 12.52
N LEU A 88 -19.70 -3.17 13.38
CA LEU A 88 -19.86 -3.14 14.84
C LEU A 88 -19.90 -1.72 15.42
N GLY A 89 -19.86 -0.71 14.54
CA GLY A 89 -20.10 0.70 14.87
C GLY A 89 -18.87 1.59 14.87
N SER A 90 -17.68 1.09 14.50
CA SER A 90 -16.49 1.96 14.36
C SER A 90 -16.62 2.81 13.10
N SER A 91 -16.56 4.12 13.26
CA SER A 91 -16.66 5.09 12.16
C SER A 91 -15.30 5.47 11.58
N ILE A 92 -14.24 5.27 12.36
CA ILE A 92 -12.85 5.47 11.97
C ILE A 92 -12.06 4.24 12.40
N ILE A 93 -11.24 3.69 11.51
CA ILE A 93 -10.35 2.57 11.81
C ILE A 93 -8.98 2.90 11.24
N VAL A 94 -7.96 2.85 12.10
CA VAL A 94 -6.57 3.17 11.73
C VAL A 94 -5.72 1.93 11.96
N SER A 95 -4.84 1.60 11.00
CA SER A 95 -3.81 0.57 11.17
C SER A 95 -2.42 1.18 11.03
N PRO A 96 -1.52 0.94 11.98
CA PRO A 96 -0.17 1.47 11.92
C PRO A 96 0.73 0.71 10.96
N SER A 97 1.88 1.31 10.62
CA SER A 97 3.10 0.63 10.22
C SER A 97 3.68 -0.17 11.39
N GLU A 98 4.69 -0.98 11.13
CA GLU A 98 5.28 -1.88 12.13
C GLU A 98 5.89 -1.13 13.32
N ASP A 99 6.48 0.03 13.08
CA ASP A 99 7.09 0.90 14.09
C ASP A 99 6.11 1.91 14.73
N TYR A 100 4.84 1.85 14.33
CA TYR A 100 3.78 2.76 14.78
C TYR A 100 3.98 4.23 14.39
N SER A 101 4.85 4.55 13.44
CA SER A 101 5.06 5.90 12.94
C SER A 101 4.14 6.23 11.77
N GLY A 102 3.93 5.28 10.87
CA GLY A 102 3.12 5.39 9.66
C GLY A 102 1.70 4.87 9.81
N THR A 103 0.84 5.24 8.86
CA THR A 103 -0.54 4.74 8.74
C THR A 103 -0.69 3.91 7.47
N ASN A 104 -0.82 2.60 7.62
CA ASN A 104 -0.93 1.66 6.50
C ASN A 104 -2.38 1.29 6.14
N LEU A 105 -3.35 1.75 6.90
CA LEU A 105 -4.76 1.66 6.56
C LEU A 105 -5.54 2.72 7.33
N LEU A 106 -6.41 3.44 6.61
CA LEU A 106 -7.35 4.37 7.21
C LEU A 106 -8.73 4.16 6.60
N LEU A 107 -9.69 3.72 7.42
CA LEU A 107 -11.11 3.76 7.07
C LEU A 107 -11.75 4.93 7.81
N MET A 108 -12.53 5.73 7.10
CA MET A 108 -13.37 6.78 7.68
C MET A 108 -14.70 6.86 6.95
N THR A 109 -15.76 7.20 7.69
CA THR A 109 -17.09 7.46 7.10
C THR A 109 -17.24 8.92 6.72
N ARG A 110 -18.08 9.20 5.72
CA ARG A 110 -18.37 10.58 5.29
C ARG A 110 -18.82 11.49 6.44
N ARG A 111 -19.60 10.96 7.38
CA ARG A 111 -20.08 11.70 8.55
C ARG A 111 -19.02 11.91 9.63
N ARG A 112 -17.91 11.20 9.58
CA ARG A 112 -16.82 11.21 10.56
C ARG A 112 -15.49 11.24 9.85
N ARG A 113 -15.32 12.20 8.93
CA ARG A 113 -14.07 12.49 8.26
C ARG A 113 -13.14 13.22 9.21
N ILE A 114 -11.87 12.85 9.19
CA ILE A 114 -10.80 13.52 9.93
C ILE A 114 -9.78 14.10 8.95
N PRO A 115 -9.00 15.11 9.36
CA PRO A 115 -7.87 15.60 8.61
C PRO A 115 -6.88 14.47 8.28
N LEU A 116 -6.25 14.53 7.12
CA LEU A 116 -5.24 13.57 6.67
C LEU A 116 -3.85 14.03 7.10
N HIS A 117 -3.05 13.09 7.62
CA HIS A 117 -1.71 13.32 8.13
C HIS A 117 -0.76 12.20 7.69
N TYR A 118 -0.61 11.99 6.37
CA TYR A 118 0.34 11.02 5.82
C TYR A 118 1.76 11.62 5.72
N ASP A 119 2.20 12.22 6.81
CA ASP A 119 3.53 12.76 7.04
C ASP A 119 4.16 12.08 8.27
N ASP A 120 5.18 12.69 8.88
CA ASP A 120 5.82 12.16 10.09
C ASP A 120 4.79 11.91 11.21
N ASP A 121 4.92 10.76 11.89
CA ASP A 121 4.06 10.36 13.00
C ASP A 121 2.57 10.25 12.64
N SER A 122 2.31 9.83 11.39
CA SER A 122 0.96 9.85 10.81
C SER A 122 -0.05 9.01 11.59
N PHE A 123 0.35 7.84 12.11
CA PHE A 123 -0.52 7.00 12.92
C PHE A 123 -1.00 7.70 14.19
N ASN A 124 -0.09 8.28 14.96
CA ASN A 124 -0.45 8.96 16.20
C ASN A 124 -1.28 10.24 15.94
N LYS A 125 -1.01 10.93 14.83
CA LYS A 125 -1.83 12.08 14.41
C LYS A 125 -3.24 11.65 14.06
N HIS A 126 -3.44 10.62 13.23
CA HIS A 126 -4.76 10.10 12.89
C HIS A 126 -5.52 9.58 14.11
N VAL A 127 -4.86 8.92 15.06
CA VAL A 127 -5.50 8.47 16.31
C VAL A 127 -5.95 9.65 17.15
N ARG A 128 -5.15 10.72 17.26
CA ARG A 128 -5.53 11.97 17.97
C ARG A 128 -6.73 12.63 17.32
N GLU A 129 -6.74 12.78 15.99
CA GLU A 129 -7.87 13.34 15.25
C GLU A 129 -9.15 12.52 15.44
N ALA A 130 -9.03 11.20 15.32
CA ALA A 130 -10.14 10.28 15.54
C ALA A 130 -10.73 10.42 16.95
N THR A 131 -9.87 10.54 17.95
CA THR A 131 -10.29 10.74 19.35
C THR A 131 -10.95 12.11 19.55
N ALA A 132 -10.36 13.17 19.00
CA ALA A 132 -10.88 14.54 19.10
C ALA A 132 -12.23 14.72 18.38
N SER A 133 -12.47 13.96 17.31
CA SER A 133 -13.74 13.99 16.57
C SER A 133 -14.94 13.45 17.33
N GLY A 134 -14.74 12.80 18.49
CA GLY A 134 -15.78 12.08 19.24
C GLY A 134 -16.37 10.89 18.48
N ALA A 135 -15.69 10.42 17.42
CA ALA A 135 -16.09 9.23 16.70
C ALA A 135 -15.75 7.96 17.50
N ARG A 136 -16.52 6.90 17.27
CA ARG A 136 -16.10 5.57 17.73
C ARG A 136 -14.97 5.10 16.82
N ALA A 137 -13.76 5.22 17.30
CA ALA A 137 -12.56 4.80 16.59
C ALA A 137 -12.08 3.42 17.05
N ALA A 138 -11.36 2.72 16.16
CA ALA A 138 -10.67 1.48 16.46
C ALA A 138 -9.28 1.47 15.84
N VAL A 139 -8.32 0.87 16.55
CA VAL A 139 -7.03 0.52 15.98
C VAL A 139 -7.10 -0.93 15.55
N TYR A 140 -6.76 -1.20 14.29
CA TYR A 140 -6.62 -2.54 13.75
C TYR A 140 -5.14 -2.83 13.53
N TYR A 141 -4.61 -3.81 14.23
CA TYR A 141 -3.24 -4.28 14.02
C TYR A 141 -3.23 -5.66 13.36
N SER A 142 -2.45 -5.77 12.31
CA SER A 142 -2.15 -7.02 11.62
C SER A 142 -0.73 -6.94 11.06
N GLU A 143 0.09 -7.96 11.29
CA GLU A 143 1.45 -8.03 10.73
C GLU A 143 1.45 -7.90 9.20
N ASN A 144 0.39 -8.36 8.52
CA ASN A 144 0.25 -8.24 7.08
C ASN A 144 0.04 -6.78 6.63
N VAL A 145 -0.67 -5.98 7.40
CA VAL A 145 -0.97 -4.57 7.09
C VAL A 145 0.15 -3.67 7.60
N ALA A 146 0.75 -4.03 8.72
CA ALA A 146 1.84 -3.27 9.31
C ALA A 146 3.14 -3.33 8.50
N PHE A 147 3.31 -4.39 7.69
CA PHE A 147 4.51 -4.59 6.86
C PHE A 147 4.36 -3.90 5.51
N ASP A 148 5.15 -2.89 5.27
CA ASP A 148 5.41 -2.23 3.99
C ASP A 148 6.85 -2.48 3.50
N ILE A 149 7.14 -2.12 2.25
CA ILE A 149 8.48 -2.25 1.67
C ILE A 149 8.98 -0.87 1.27
N ASP A 150 9.68 -0.21 2.17
CA ASP A 150 10.26 1.11 1.97
C ASP A 150 11.77 1.06 1.67
N HIS A 151 12.45 0.06 2.22
CA HIS A 151 13.90 -0.02 2.19
C HIS A 151 14.40 -1.40 1.71
N SER A 152 15.65 -1.46 1.28
CA SER A 152 16.28 -2.72 0.84
C SER A 152 16.29 -3.81 1.92
N GLY A 153 16.34 -3.41 3.20
CA GLY A 153 16.23 -4.32 4.34
C GLY A 153 14.89 -5.05 4.39
N ASP A 154 13.81 -4.38 4.03
CA ASP A 154 12.46 -4.95 4.04
C ASP A 154 12.30 -6.02 2.98
N VAL A 155 12.99 -5.89 1.84
CA VAL A 155 13.03 -6.94 0.81
C VAL A 155 13.59 -8.24 1.38
N HIS A 156 14.66 -8.18 2.19
CA HIS A 156 15.22 -9.38 2.83
C HIS A 156 14.26 -9.96 3.88
N ARG A 157 13.57 -9.13 4.63
CA ARG A 157 12.55 -9.55 5.61
C ARG A 157 11.36 -10.17 4.89
N TYR A 158 10.92 -9.58 3.78
CA TYR A 158 9.81 -10.07 2.96
C TYR A 158 10.03 -11.52 2.49
N PHE A 159 11.25 -11.88 2.07
CA PHE A 159 11.56 -13.25 1.68
C PHE A 159 11.35 -14.27 2.81
N ARG A 160 11.45 -13.86 4.07
CA ARG A 160 11.24 -14.75 5.23
C ARG A 160 9.76 -15.11 5.44
N PHE A 161 8.83 -14.26 4.99
CA PHE A 161 7.41 -14.57 5.05
C PHE A 161 7.01 -15.70 4.10
N GLY A 162 7.82 -16.01 3.08
CA GLY A 162 7.62 -17.13 2.17
C GLY A 162 6.33 -17.07 1.35
N ARG A 163 5.65 -15.94 1.34
CA ARG A 163 4.35 -15.77 0.66
C ARG A 163 4.56 -15.67 -0.84
N ARG A 164 3.97 -16.62 -1.60
CA ARG A 164 4.04 -16.57 -3.05
C ARG A 164 2.94 -15.69 -3.63
N ASN A 165 3.34 -14.53 -4.15
CA ASN A 165 2.49 -13.55 -4.79
C ASN A 165 3.27 -12.81 -5.91
N SER A 166 2.66 -11.79 -6.53
CA SER A 166 3.28 -11.05 -7.64
C SER A 166 4.55 -10.32 -7.24
N THR A 167 4.59 -9.74 -6.05
CA THR A 167 5.78 -9.06 -5.50
C THR A 167 6.93 -10.06 -5.33
N MET A 168 6.70 -11.22 -4.72
CA MET A 168 7.72 -12.26 -4.55
C MET A 168 8.29 -12.71 -5.91
N ASN A 169 7.41 -13.00 -6.87
CA ASN A 169 7.81 -13.43 -8.19
C ASN A 169 8.65 -12.37 -8.92
N PHE A 170 8.29 -11.10 -8.77
CA PHE A 170 9.04 -9.98 -9.34
C PHE A 170 10.44 -9.87 -8.72
N LEU A 171 10.52 -9.86 -7.39
CA LEU A 171 11.79 -9.73 -6.66
C LEU A 171 12.74 -10.91 -6.97
N GLU A 172 12.24 -12.14 -6.99
CA GLU A 172 13.05 -13.30 -7.34
C GLU A 172 13.63 -13.21 -8.77
N ARG A 173 12.82 -12.77 -9.74
CA ARG A 173 13.29 -12.59 -11.13
C ARG A 173 14.34 -11.49 -11.23
N THR A 174 14.14 -10.38 -10.54
CA THR A 174 15.05 -9.25 -10.53
C THR A 174 16.39 -9.64 -9.93
N LEU A 175 16.41 -10.31 -8.78
CA LEU A 175 17.63 -10.76 -8.13
C LEU A 175 18.41 -11.79 -8.99
N LYS A 176 17.71 -12.71 -9.66
CA LYS A 176 18.36 -13.66 -10.58
C LYS A 176 19.01 -12.92 -11.75
N ARG A 177 18.34 -11.91 -12.32
CA ARG A 177 18.86 -11.10 -13.42
C ARG A 177 20.10 -10.30 -13.01
N THR A 178 20.07 -9.66 -11.85
CA THR A 178 21.21 -8.88 -11.31
C THR A 178 22.43 -9.79 -11.12
N ARG A 179 22.28 -10.93 -10.45
CA ARG A 179 23.36 -11.90 -10.26
C ARG A 179 23.95 -12.40 -11.58
N SER A 180 23.14 -12.63 -12.60
CA SER A 180 23.60 -13.05 -13.92
C SER A 180 24.41 -11.97 -14.63
N LEU A 181 24.03 -10.68 -14.47
CA LEU A 181 24.77 -9.55 -15.04
C LEU A 181 26.11 -9.34 -14.34
N GLU A 182 26.15 -9.46 -13.02
CA GLU A 182 27.39 -9.37 -12.23
C GLU A 182 28.38 -10.50 -12.59
N ALA A 183 27.88 -11.74 -12.75
CA ALA A 183 28.72 -12.85 -13.17
C ALA A 183 29.35 -12.63 -14.56
N LYS A 184 28.54 -12.17 -15.54
CA LYS A 184 29.04 -11.82 -16.88
C LYS A 184 30.01 -10.64 -16.88
N GLY A 185 29.82 -9.67 -15.98
CA GLY A 185 30.75 -8.54 -15.78
C GLY A 185 32.13 -9.04 -15.33
N ARG A 186 32.17 -9.88 -14.29
CA ARG A 186 33.42 -10.48 -13.76
C ARG A 186 34.16 -11.34 -14.79
N GLU A 187 33.44 -12.12 -15.62
CA GLU A 187 34.05 -12.91 -16.69
C GLU A 187 34.70 -12.01 -17.77
N ARG A 188 34.07 -10.91 -18.13
CA ARG A 188 34.62 -9.94 -19.10
C ARG A 188 35.86 -9.23 -18.56
N ASP A 189 35.86 -8.86 -17.29
CA ASP A 189 37.01 -8.20 -16.66
C ASP A 189 38.17 -9.17 -16.51
N ALA A 190 37.94 -10.42 -16.14
CA ALA A 190 38.95 -11.49 -16.10
C ALA A 190 39.55 -11.77 -17.49
N SER A 191 38.72 -11.78 -18.55
CA SER A 191 39.20 -11.99 -19.93
C SER A 191 40.06 -10.84 -20.44
N ARG A 192 39.78 -9.59 -20.03
CA ARG A 192 40.60 -8.41 -20.39
C ARG A 192 41.96 -8.41 -19.67
N ALA A 193 41.97 -8.79 -18.40
CA ALA A 193 43.21 -8.84 -17.62
C ALA A 193 44.18 -9.96 -18.09
N GLY A 194 43.66 -11.03 -18.73
CA GLY A 194 44.47 -12.14 -19.27
C GLY A 194 45.07 -11.89 -20.65
N THR A 195 44.76 -10.77 -21.32
CA THR A 195 45.26 -10.43 -22.68
C THR A 195 46.35 -9.39 -22.69
N GLU A 196 46.80 -8.92 -21.52
CA GLU A 196 47.87 -7.90 -21.37
C GLU A 196 49.24 -8.50 -20.96
N HIS A 197 49.48 -9.80 -21.29
CA HIS A 197 50.79 -10.44 -21.10
C HIS A 197 51.37 -10.97 -22.38
#